data_1654326a55b47c4fad4da19d5fdc863d
#
_entry.id   1654326a55b47c4fad4da19d5fdc863d
#
_cell.length_a   1.000
_cell.length_b   1.000
_cell.length_c   1.000
_cell.angle_alpha   90.00
_cell.angle_beta   90.00
_cell.angle_gamma   90.00
#
_symmetry.space_group_name_H-M   'P 1'
#
loop_
_entity.id
_entity.type
_entity.pdbx_description
1 polymer ?
#
loop_
_entity_poly.entity_id
_entity_poly.type
_entity_poly.pdbx_seq_one_letter_code
_entity_poly.pdbx_strand_id
1 'polypeptide(L)'
;PFVKSISLLVLIFKELTKSEKIDFVGEPLMGIQFMGLLETRLLDFDNIIITNLNEGILPAGKKSVSFLPFDLKKKFEIPTFVENDAIYTYHFYRLLQRAKNVYLLYNTESDGLNAGEKSRFLHQLIFERQSAHKLVEQQLTLNYQPPAIPISTVVKTDEIMNKLNAIAARGFSPSS
;
A
#
# COMPACT_ATOMS: atom_id res chain seq x y z
N PRO A 1 -37.72 13.83 10.46
CA PRO A 1 -36.50 13.12 10.24
C PRO A 1 -35.41 14.09 9.74
N PHE A 2 -34.25 14.10 10.39
CA PHE A 2 -33.14 15.02 10.09
C PHE A 2 -32.37 14.64 8.82
N VAL A 3 -32.43 13.37 8.42
CA VAL A 3 -31.75 12.87 7.22
C VAL A 3 -32.74 12.85 6.06
N LYS A 4 -32.54 13.74 5.09
CA LYS A 4 -33.42 13.89 3.92
C LYS A 4 -32.85 13.31 2.62
N SER A 5 -31.58 12.87 2.63
CA SER A 5 -30.96 12.29 1.44
C SER A 5 -30.04 11.11 1.80
N ILE A 6 -29.93 10.16 0.88
CA ILE A 6 -29.04 9.01 1.01
C ILE A 6 -27.58 9.48 1.10
N SER A 7 -27.21 10.50 0.35
CA SER A 7 -25.85 11.06 0.38
C SER A 7 -25.46 11.59 1.76
N LEU A 8 -26.40 12.26 2.44
CA LEU A 8 -26.19 12.75 3.81
C LEU A 8 -26.07 11.57 4.79
N LEU A 9 -26.88 10.52 4.63
CA LEU A 9 -26.77 9.30 5.44
C LEU A 9 -25.41 8.64 5.30
N VAL A 10 -24.93 8.48 4.07
CA VAL A 10 -23.60 7.90 3.79
C VAL A 10 -22.47 8.75 4.42
N LEU A 11 -22.59 10.06 4.35
CA LEU A 11 -21.61 10.97 4.94
C LEU A 11 -21.57 10.84 6.47
N ILE A 12 -22.73 10.83 7.12
CA ILE A 12 -22.84 10.63 8.57
C ILE A 12 -22.30 9.24 8.97
N PHE A 13 -22.66 8.19 8.23
CA PHE A 13 -22.17 6.84 8.47
C PHE A 13 -20.64 6.78 8.39
N LYS A 14 -20.04 7.35 7.34
CA LYS A 14 -18.58 7.41 7.19
C LYS A 14 -17.91 8.17 8.35
N GLU A 15 -18.52 9.24 8.82
CA GLU A 15 -17.96 10.03 9.91
C GLU A 15 -18.04 9.29 11.26
N LEU A 16 -19.15 8.62 11.53
CA LEU A 16 -19.31 7.79 12.73
C LEU A 16 -18.34 6.61 12.73
N THR A 17 -18.19 5.92 11.58
CA THR A 17 -17.31 4.74 11.49
C THR A 17 -15.82 5.07 11.54
N LYS A 18 -15.41 6.31 11.26
CA LYS A 18 -14.00 6.73 11.37
C LYS A 18 -13.47 6.69 12.80
N SER A 19 -14.31 7.00 13.78
CA SER A 19 -13.93 7.05 15.20
C SER A 19 -14.07 5.71 15.90
N GLU A 20 -14.82 4.78 15.31
CA GLU A 20 -15.04 3.46 15.90
C GLU A 20 -13.79 2.57 15.71
N LYS A 21 -13.39 1.95 16.81
CA LYS A 21 -12.30 0.99 16.84
C LYS A 21 -12.84 -0.36 17.25
N ILE A 22 -12.42 -1.39 16.57
CA ILE A 22 -12.72 -2.77 16.94
C ILE A 22 -11.48 -3.31 17.65
N ASP A 23 -11.67 -3.69 18.89
CA ASP A 23 -10.60 -4.32 19.66
C ASP A 23 -10.33 -5.73 19.12
N PHE A 24 -9.05 -6.06 19.04
CA PHE A 24 -8.63 -7.40 18.63
C PHE A 24 -8.86 -8.38 19.79
N VAL A 25 -9.66 -9.39 19.55
CA VAL A 25 -9.85 -10.50 20.49
C VAL A 25 -9.04 -11.69 19.99
N GLY A 26 -7.98 -12.07 20.70
CA GLY A 26 -7.12 -13.18 20.34
C GLY A 26 -5.87 -13.27 21.22
N GLU A 27 -5.16 -14.38 21.10
CA GLU A 27 -3.86 -14.56 21.76
C GLU A 27 -2.78 -13.76 21.01
N PRO A 28 -2.20 -12.73 21.63
CA PRO A 28 -1.33 -11.79 20.93
C PRO A 28 0.03 -12.38 20.52
N LEU A 29 0.37 -13.59 20.96
CA LEU A 29 1.67 -14.23 20.72
C LEU A 29 1.56 -15.54 19.94
N MET A 30 0.38 -15.98 19.56
CA MET A 30 0.18 -17.21 18.82
C MET A 30 -0.33 -16.96 17.41
N GLY A 31 0.17 -17.77 16.45
CA GLY A 31 -0.23 -17.67 15.04
C GLY A 31 0.51 -16.58 14.25
N ILE A 32 -0.07 -16.22 13.11
CA ILE A 32 0.48 -15.18 12.24
C ILE A 32 0.13 -13.81 12.81
N GLN A 33 1.14 -12.97 12.98
CA GLN A 33 0.99 -11.59 13.46
C GLN A 33 1.10 -10.61 12.30
N PHE A 34 0.10 -9.75 12.14
CA PHE A 34 0.13 -8.65 11.19
C PHE A 34 0.35 -7.34 11.96
N MET A 35 1.44 -6.67 11.67
CA MET A 35 1.77 -5.42 12.36
C MET A 35 2.62 -4.51 11.47
N GLY A 36 2.65 -3.23 11.77
CA GLY A 36 3.55 -2.29 11.13
C GLY A 36 4.99 -2.46 11.64
N LEU A 37 5.96 -1.91 10.91
CA LEU A 37 7.37 -2.04 11.27
C LEU A 37 7.68 -1.43 12.66
N LEU A 38 7.04 -0.34 13.02
CA LEU A 38 7.28 0.32 14.31
C LEU A 38 6.64 -0.43 15.49
N GLU A 39 5.60 -1.19 15.26
CA GLU A 39 4.91 -2.01 16.25
C GLU A 39 5.72 -3.27 16.59
N THR A 40 6.69 -3.66 15.74
CA THR A 40 7.58 -4.79 16.00
C THR A 40 8.69 -4.51 17.03
N ARG A 41 8.69 -3.32 17.63
CA ARG A 41 9.70 -2.93 18.62
C ARG A 41 9.78 -3.94 19.77
N LEU A 42 11.01 -4.33 20.11
CA LEU A 42 11.32 -5.28 21.18
C LEU A 42 10.83 -6.71 20.95
N LEU A 43 10.21 -6.98 19.79
CA LEU A 43 9.79 -8.33 19.43
C LEU A 43 10.84 -8.99 18.53
N ASP A 44 11.02 -10.29 18.73
CA ASP A 44 11.86 -11.14 17.90
C ASP A 44 11.00 -12.24 17.27
N PHE A 45 11.24 -12.54 16.00
CA PHE A 45 10.49 -13.55 15.25
C PHE A 45 11.44 -14.47 14.51
N ASP A 46 11.14 -15.77 14.49
CA ASP A 46 11.90 -16.74 13.71
C ASP A 46 11.69 -16.59 12.21
N ASN A 47 10.47 -16.28 11.81
CA ASN A 47 10.08 -16.12 10.41
C ASN A 47 9.44 -14.75 10.21
N ILE A 48 9.92 -14.01 9.22
CA ILE A 48 9.47 -12.66 8.93
C ILE A 48 9.11 -12.55 7.45
N ILE A 49 7.97 -11.94 7.18
CA ILE A 49 7.55 -11.55 5.84
C ILE A 49 7.32 -10.03 5.85
N ILE A 50 8.12 -9.29 5.10
CA ILE A 50 7.94 -7.84 4.96
C ILE A 50 7.44 -7.56 3.54
N THR A 51 6.30 -6.91 3.44
CA THR A 51 5.67 -6.55 2.16
C THR A 51 5.92 -5.08 1.83
N ASN A 52 5.70 -4.72 0.56
CA ASN A 52 5.80 -3.34 0.08
C ASN A 52 7.18 -2.69 0.29
N LEU A 53 8.24 -3.47 0.12
CA LEU A 53 9.61 -2.94 0.17
C LEU A 53 9.96 -2.20 -1.13
N ASN A 54 9.17 -1.20 -1.45
CA ASN A 54 9.40 -0.30 -2.57
C ASN A 54 9.88 1.06 -2.09
N GLU A 55 10.72 1.71 -2.89
CA GLU A 55 11.20 3.06 -2.59
C GLU A 55 10.03 4.04 -2.50
N GLY A 56 10.03 4.87 -1.46
CA GLY A 56 8.94 5.80 -1.16
C GLY A 56 7.76 5.19 -0.39
N ILE A 57 7.72 3.86 -0.20
CA ILE A 57 6.74 3.18 0.66
C ILE A 57 7.43 2.73 1.95
N LEU A 58 8.50 1.96 1.85
CA LEU A 58 9.32 1.55 2.97
C LEU A 58 10.82 1.60 2.59
N PRO A 59 11.56 2.60 3.06
CA PRO A 59 11.14 3.71 3.90
C PRO A 59 10.19 4.67 3.18
N ALA A 60 9.29 5.27 3.96
CA ALA A 60 8.40 6.31 3.43
C ALA A 60 9.23 7.52 3.04
N GLY A 61 9.24 7.87 1.77
CA GLY A 61 9.99 9.03 1.27
C GLY A 61 9.53 10.37 1.89
N LYS A 62 10.07 11.47 1.40
CA LYS A 62 9.78 12.85 1.86
C LYS A 62 8.31 13.21 1.69
N LYS A 63 7.44 12.81 2.61
CA LYS A 63 5.99 13.10 2.58
C LYS A 63 5.59 14.39 3.32
N SER A 64 6.50 15.08 3.97
CA SER A 64 6.15 16.23 4.82
C SER A 64 6.29 17.53 4.06
N VAL A 65 5.18 18.03 3.52
CA VAL A 65 5.05 19.45 3.19
C VAL A 65 4.89 20.19 4.51
N SER A 66 5.97 20.76 5.01
CA SER A 66 5.97 21.56 6.23
C SER A 66 6.09 23.02 5.86
N PHE A 67 5.37 23.91 6.56
CA PHE A 67 5.53 25.36 6.45
C PHE A 67 6.93 25.84 6.89
N LEU A 68 7.62 25.02 7.72
CA LEU A 68 8.97 25.34 8.16
C LEU A 68 9.99 24.80 7.14
N PRO A 69 10.83 25.66 6.56
CA PRO A 69 11.94 25.24 5.70
C PRO A 69 12.91 24.31 6.42
N PHE A 70 13.56 23.43 5.66
CA PHE A 70 14.49 22.43 6.21
C PHE A 70 15.63 23.07 7.03
N ASP A 71 16.18 24.20 6.55
CA ASP A 71 17.29 24.88 7.22
C ASP A 71 16.88 25.44 8.59
N LEU A 72 15.64 25.94 8.71
CA LEU A 72 15.10 26.39 10.00
C LEU A 72 14.90 25.22 10.95
N LYS A 73 14.38 24.10 10.46
CA LYS A 73 14.25 22.89 11.29
C LYS A 73 15.60 22.46 11.83
N LYS A 74 16.62 22.41 10.98
CA LYS A 74 17.97 22.03 11.37
C LYS A 74 18.57 23.01 12.39
N LYS A 75 18.37 24.31 12.19
CA LYS A 75 18.87 25.35 13.10
C LYS A 75 18.26 25.27 14.50
N PHE A 76 16.98 24.88 14.58
CA PHE A 76 16.24 24.77 15.86
C PHE A 76 16.14 23.33 16.38
N GLU A 77 16.92 22.41 15.83
CA GLU A 77 16.96 20.98 16.23
C GLU A 77 15.56 20.31 16.18
N ILE A 78 14.70 20.77 15.28
CA ILE A 78 13.39 20.16 15.06
C ILE A 78 13.57 18.92 14.19
N PRO A 79 13.00 17.76 14.60
CA PRO A 79 13.11 16.53 13.82
C PRO A 79 12.72 16.71 12.36
N THR A 80 13.53 16.16 11.47
CA THR A 80 13.36 16.20 10.02
C THR A 80 13.02 14.80 9.49
N PHE A 81 12.91 14.66 8.17
CA PHE A 81 12.74 13.35 7.56
C PHE A 81 13.96 12.43 7.75
N VAL A 82 15.16 13.00 8.01
CA VAL A 82 16.38 12.23 8.20
C VAL A 82 16.32 11.41 9.49
N GLU A 83 15.88 12.02 10.57
CA GLU A 83 15.70 11.33 11.85
C GLU A 83 14.61 10.28 11.76
N ASN A 84 13.52 10.56 11.05
CA ASN A 84 12.47 9.57 10.81
C ASN A 84 12.99 8.37 10.00
N ASP A 85 13.73 8.62 8.91
CA ASP A 85 14.33 7.55 8.11
C ASP A 85 15.31 6.71 8.95
N ALA A 86 16.07 7.34 9.84
CA ALA A 86 16.97 6.64 10.74
C ALA A 86 16.22 5.71 11.71
N ILE A 87 15.06 6.12 12.23
CA ILE A 87 14.21 5.29 13.09
C ILE A 87 13.71 4.06 12.31
N TYR A 88 13.18 4.26 11.10
CA TYR A 88 12.72 3.15 10.26
C TYR A 88 13.87 2.19 9.91
N THR A 89 15.03 2.73 9.57
CA THR A 89 16.24 1.97 9.28
C THR A 89 16.66 1.11 10.47
N TYR A 90 16.72 1.70 11.65
CA TYR A 90 17.04 0.99 12.89
C TYR A 90 16.08 -0.17 13.14
N HIS A 91 14.76 0.07 13.07
CA HIS A 91 13.78 -0.99 13.33
C HIS A 91 13.80 -2.08 12.27
N PHE A 92 14.03 -1.73 11.00
CA PHE A 92 14.17 -2.69 9.92
C PHE A 92 15.35 -3.65 10.19
N TYR A 93 16.55 -3.13 10.41
CA TYR A 93 17.71 -3.99 10.67
C TYR A 93 17.61 -4.74 11.99
N ARG A 94 17.06 -4.10 13.03
CA ARG A 94 16.85 -4.75 14.32
C ARG A 94 15.93 -5.96 14.21
N LEU A 95 14.88 -5.84 13.41
CA LEU A 95 13.94 -6.93 13.17
C LEU A 95 14.61 -8.12 12.47
N LEU A 96 15.51 -7.87 11.51
CA LEU A 96 16.20 -8.91 10.77
C LEU A 96 17.27 -9.65 11.57
N GLN A 97 17.85 -9.02 12.61
CA GLN A 97 19.03 -9.53 13.31
C GLN A 97 18.88 -10.93 13.90
N ARG A 98 17.68 -11.28 14.36
CA ARG A 98 17.41 -12.56 15.06
C ARG A 98 16.51 -13.50 14.29
N ALA A 99 16.08 -13.10 13.11
CA ALA A 99 15.23 -13.90 12.26
C ALA A 99 16.02 -15.05 11.61
N LYS A 100 15.43 -16.24 11.57
CA LYS A 100 15.98 -17.40 10.88
C LYS A 100 15.68 -17.35 9.38
N ASN A 101 14.44 -17.00 9.04
CA ASN A 101 13.99 -16.91 7.66
C ASN A 101 13.32 -15.54 7.43
N VAL A 102 13.75 -14.84 6.38
CA VAL A 102 13.26 -13.52 6.04
C VAL A 102 12.82 -13.52 4.59
N TYR A 103 11.59 -13.11 4.36
CA TYR A 103 11.02 -12.93 3.03
C TYR A 103 10.71 -11.45 2.82
N LEU A 104 11.37 -10.85 1.83
CA LEU A 104 11.27 -9.44 1.52
C LEU A 104 10.58 -9.29 0.17
N LEU A 105 9.35 -8.76 0.18
CA LEU A 105 8.50 -8.67 -1.00
C LEU A 105 8.42 -7.23 -1.50
N TYR A 106 8.66 -7.03 -2.77
CA TYR A 106 8.49 -5.75 -3.45
C TYR A 106 7.73 -5.93 -4.76
N ASN A 107 7.05 -4.89 -5.20
CA ASN A 107 6.33 -4.89 -6.47
C ASN A 107 7.24 -4.33 -7.58
N THR A 108 7.32 -5.02 -8.70
CA THR A 108 8.07 -4.58 -9.89
C THR A 108 7.21 -3.80 -10.88
N GLU A 109 5.89 -3.81 -10.71
CA GLU A 109 4.98 -3.05 -11.56
C GLU A 109 4.95 -1.58 -11.12
N SER A 110 5.01 -0.68 -12.11
CA SER A 110 4.82 0.74 -11.84
C SER A 110 3.34 1.06 -11.82
N ASP A 111 2.88 1.66 -10.73
CA ASP A 111 1.52 2.18 -10.61
C ASP A 111 1.57 3.71 -10.85
N GLY A 112 1.57 4.09 -12.13
CA GLY A 112 1.58 5.48 -12.56
C GLY A 112 2.85 6.25 -12.18
N LEU A 113 2.77 7.09 -11.13
CA LEU A 113 3.87 7.93 -10.67
C LEU A 113 4.90 7.23 -9.78
N ASN A 114 4.55 6.06 -9.24
CA ASN A 114 5.49 5.26 -8.45
C ASN A 114 6.10 4.20 -9.38
N ALA A 115 7.35 4.40 -9.76
CA ALA A 115 8.13 3.36 -10.39
C ALA A 115 8.24 2.18 -9.41
N GLY A 116 8.06 0.95 -9.88
CA GLY A 116 8.20 -0.27 -9.08
C GLY A 116 9.65 -0.51 -8.66
N GLU A 117 10.29 0.50 -8.06
CA GLU A 117 11.70 0.46 -7.66
C GLU A 117 11.87 -0.26 -6.32
N LYS A 118 12.93 -1.05 -6.24
CA LYS A 118 13.35 -1.68 -4.99
C LYS A 118 13.66 -0.62 -3.94
N SER A 119 13.24 -0.89 -2.70
CA SER A 119 13.64 -0.08 -1.55
C SER A 119 15.16 0.01 -1.42
N ARG A 120 15.66 1.17 -0.97
CA ARG A 120 17.06 1.34 -0.59
C ARG A 120 17.53 0.33 0.45
N PHE A 121 16.66 -0.17 1.31
CA PHE A 121 16.98 -1.23 2.27
C PHE A 121 17.34 -2.54 1.57
N LEU A 122 16.62 -2.90 0.50
CA LEU A 122 16.97 -4.09 -0.29
C LEU A 122 18.32 -3.91 -1.00
N HIS A 123 18.56 -2.75 -1.60
CA HIS A 123 19.83 -2.44 -2.22
C HIS A 123 20.96 -2.56 -1.21
N GLN A 124 20.81 -1.97 -0.03
CA GLN A 124 21.82 -2.02 1.02
C GLN A 124 22.09 -3.46 1.47
N LEU A 125 21.06 -4.27 1.71
CA LEU A 125 21.24 -5.69 2.06
C LEU A 125 21.98 -6.48 0.97
N ILE A 126 21.70 -6.21 -0.30
CA ILE A 126 22.37 -6.88 -1.43
C ILE A 126 23.85 -6.52 -1.46
N PHE A 127 24.21 -5.24 -1.26
CA PHE A 127 25.59 -4.76 -1.34
C PHE A 127 26.40 -5.06 -0.07
N GLU A 128 25.79 -4.93 1.11
CA GLU A 128 26.47 -5.05 2.40
C GLU A 128 26.35 -6.45 3.04
N ARG A 129 25.78 -7.42 2.31
CA ARG A 129 25.60 -8.77 2.85
C ARG A 129 26.92 -9.40 3.29
N GLN A 130 26.89 -10.03 4.44
CA GLN A 130 28.01 -10.87 4.88
C GLN A 130 27.99 -12.21 4.13
N SER A 131 29.15 -12.83 3.97
CA SER A 131 29.32 -14.11 3.28
C SER A 131 28.51 -15.27 3.89
N ALA A 132 28.15 -15.17 5.17
CA ALA A 132 27.30 -16.14 5.86
C ALA A 132 25.80 -16.05 5.49
N HIS A 133 25.36 -14.93 4.92
CA HIS A 133 23.96 -14.74 4.55
C HIS A 133 23.68 -15.29 3.16
N LYS A 134 22.76 -16.25 3.08
CA LYS A 134 22.24 -16.76 1.81
C LYS A 134 21.09 -15.89 1.35
N LEU A 135 21.30 -15.10 0.32
CA LEU A 135 20.28 -14.26 -0.29
C LEU A 135 19.93 -14.83 -1.68
N VAL A 136 18.63 -15.07 -1.91
CA VAL A 136 18.11 -15.56 -3.18
C VAL A 136 17.06 -14.56 -3.66
N GLU A 137 17.22 -14.05 -4.87
CA GLU A 137 16.23 -13.20 -5.51
C GLU A 137 15.42 -14.03 -6.50
N GLN A 138 14.09 -13.92 -6.44
CA GLN A 138 13.17 -14.60 -7.32
C GLN A 138 12.09 -13.62 -7.79
N GLN A 139 11.77 -13.66 -9.06
CA GLN A 139 10.64 -12.94 -9.60
C GLN A 139 9.45 -13.90 -9.72
N LEU A 140 8.37 -13.57 -9.04
CA LEU A 140 7.12 -14.32 -9.12
C LEU A 140 6.23 -13.65 -10.16
N THR A 141 5.88 -14.38 -11.21
CA THR A 141 4.90 -13.96 -12.20
C THR A 141 3.65 -14.80 -12.05
N LEU A 142 2.50 -14.15 -11.89
CA LEU A 142 1.22 -14.86 -11.95
C LEU A 142 0.94 -15.21 -13.41
N ASN A 143 0.82 -16.49 -13.69
CA ASN A 143 0.32 -16.95 -14.99
C ASN A 143 -1.22 -16.81 -15.00
N TYR A 144 -1.69 -15.54 -14.94
CA TYR A 144 -3.10 -15.25 -14.95
C TYR A 144 -3.59 -15.22 -16.39
N GLN A 145 -4.38 -16.22 -16.76
CA GLN A 145 -5.20 -16.15 -17.96
C GLN A 145 -6.52 -15.48 -17.56
N PRO A 146 -6.77 -14.25 -18.02
CA PRO A 146 -8.05 -13.61 -17.72
C PRO A 146 -9.16 -14.51 -18.27
N PRO A 147 -10.24 -14.74 -17.50
CA PRO A 147 -11.38 -15.47 -17.99
C PRO A 147 -11.88 -14.80 -19.26
N ALA A 148 -12.18 -15.59 -20.27
CA ALA A 148 -12.74 -15.07 -21.50
C ALA A 148 -14.05 -14.34 -21.13
N ILE A 149 -14.06 -13.01 -21.28
CA ILE A 149 -15.25 -12.22 -21.05
C ILE A 149 -16.26 -12.64 -22.13
N PRO A 150 -17.42 -13.23 -21.76
CA PRO A 150 -18.40 -13.63 -22.74
C PRO A 150 -18.85 -12.36 -23.50
N ILE A 151 -18.68 -12.39 -24.82
CA ILE A 151 -19.18 -11.31 -25.66
C ILE A 151 -20.71 -11.34 -25.58
N SER A 152 -21.28 -10.34 -24.91
CA SER A 152 -22.72 -10.20 -24.87
C SER A 152 -23.21 -9.74 -26.25
N THR A 153 -23.87 -10.65 -26.98
CA THR A 153 -24.46 -10.32 -28.26
C THR A 153 -25.90 -9.91 -28.05
N VAL A 154 -26.23 -8.67 -28.39
CA VAL A 154 -27.58 -8.16 -28.32
C VAL A 154 -28.16 -8.15 -29.74
N VAL A 155 -29.28 -8.86 -29.93
CA VAL A 155 -29.99 -8.87 -31.22
C VAL A 155 -30.64 -7.51 -31.44
N LYS A 156 -30.46 -6.95 -32.63
CA LYS A 156 -31.05 -5.66 -33.03
C LYS A 156 -32.56 -5.84 -33.31
N THR A 157 -33.35 -5.80 -32.25
CA THR A 157 -34.82 -5.73 -32.36
C THR A 157 -35.27 -4.31 -32.60
N ASP A 158 -36.45 -4.13 -33.17
CA ASP A 158 -37.03 -2.79 -33.41
C ASP A 158 -37.10 -1.96 -32.13
N GLU A 159 -37.41 -2.58 -31.00
CA GLU A 159 -37.44 -1.91 -29.70
C GLU A 159 -36.06 -1.35 -29.30
N ILE A 160 -35.02 -2.15 -29.49
CA ILE A 160 -33.64 -1.74 -29.19
C ILE A 160 -33.17 -0.66 -30.14
N MET A 161 -33.49 -0.79 -31.42
CA MET A 161 -33.19 0.24 -32.43
C MET A 161 -33.85 1.56 -32.13
N ASN A 162 -35.13 1.55 -31.71
CA ASN A 162 -35.86 2.76 -31.31
C ASN A 162 -35.21 3.42 -30.06
N LYS A 163 -34.78 2.64 -29.07
CA LYS A 163 -34.06 3.16 -27.91
C LYS A 163 -32.73 3.77 -28.32
N LEU A 164 -31.93 3.11 -29.17
CA LEU A 164 -30.66 3.63 -29.66
C LEU A 164 -30.83 4.93 -30.44
N ASN A 165 -31.84 5.02 -31.31
CA ASN A 165 -32.15 6.24 -32.05
C ASN A 165 -32.57 7.40 -31.10
N ALA A 166 -33.34 7.11 -30.06
CA ALA A 166 -33.70 8.10 -29.06
C ALA A 166 -32.51 8.60 -28.26
N ILE A 167 -31.55 7.72 -27.94
CA ILE A 167 -30.29 8.08 -27.28
C ILE A 167 -29.41 8.91 -28.23
N ALA A 168 -29.30 8.50 -29.49
CA ALA A 168 -28.52 9.22 -30.51
C ALA A 168 -29.06 10.64 -30.72
N ALA A 169 -30.37 10.82 -30.70
CA ALA A 169 -30.99 12.13 -30.83
C ALA A 169 -30.68 13.08 -29.67
N ARG A 170 -30.39 12.56 -28.48
CA ARG A 170 -29.96 13.35 -27.30
C ARG A 170 -28.48 13.66 -27.32
N GLY A 171 -27.68 13.02 -28.17
CA GLY A 171 -26.23 13.03 -28.15
C GLY A 171 -25.62 12.14 -27.06
N PHE A 172 -24.40 11.70 -27.30
CA PHE A 172 -23.64 10.92 -26.33
C PHE A 172 -22.84 11.87 -25.46
N SER A 173 -22.80 11.59 -24.16
CA SER A 173 -21.89 12.29 -23.26
C SER A 173 -20.46 11.77 -23.47
N PRO A 174 -19.41 12.61 -23.42
CA PRO A 174 -18.01 12.18 -23.49
C PRO A 174 -17.61 11.23 -22.36
N SER A 175 -18.43 11.14 -21.30
CA SER A 175 -18.19 10.32 -20.10
C SER A 175 -19.08 9.06 -20.04
N SER A 176 -19.85 8.74 -21.08
CA SER A 176 -20.74 7.57 -21.13
C SER A 176 -20.16 6.42 -21.93
#